data_f243d5dcd917cf0d287948e6e5e74aac
#
_entry.id   f243d5dcd917cf0d287948e6e5e74aac
#
_cell.length_a   1.000
_cell.length_b   1.000
_cell.length_c   1.000
_cell.angle_alpha   90.00
_cell.angle_beta   90.00
_cell.angle_gamma   90.00
#
_symmetry.space_group_name_H-M   'P 1'
#
loop_
_entity.id
_entity.type
_entity.pdbx_description
1 polymer ?
#
loop_
_entity_poly.entity_id
_entity_poly.type
_entity_poly.pdbx_seq_one_letter_code
_entity_poly.pdbx_strand_id
1 'polypeptide(L)'
;AMPIRVNAMISSRDENYGLLLDAGHFRSSDDSLAINSVKIAADGALGSRGAAMIDDYSDMPKHKGLLLLDQERLEYLMRAAMNSNFQVNTHAIGDAANMIVLDNYENLIRETNSRDSRHRVEHAQILRYEDIVRFAELGVIPSMQATHATSDKNMAQDRIGEVRIEGAYAWRKLMDAGAVIANGSDFPVESPNPFFGLHASITRQDKNNQPEGGWFPDESMTAKEAFASFTIDAAYAGHQERILGSLEPGKKAD
;
A
#
# COMPACT_ATOMS: atom_id res chain seq x y z
N ALA A 1 28.36 -8.87 0.72
CA ALA A 1 27.46 -7.71 0.55
C ALA A 1 26.24 -8.18 -0.22
N MET A 2 25.05 -7.69 0.15
CA MET A 2 23.83 -7.94 -0.63
C MET A 2 23.89 -7.13 -1.94
N PRO A 3 23.40 -7.69 -3.07
CA PRO A 3 23.46 -6.98 -4.36
C PRO A 3 22.43 -5.86 -4.48
N ILE A 4 21.46 -5.80 -3.56
CA ILE A 4 20.40 -4.78 -3.48
C ILE A 4 20.22 -4.35 -2.03
N ARG A 5 19.58 -3.19 -1.82
CA ARG A 5 19.10 -2.78 -0.49
C ARG A 5 17.75 -3.39 -0.20
N VAL A 6 17.57 -3.78 1.05
CA VAL A 6 16.32 -4.41 1.52
C VAL A 6 15.80 -3.64 2.73
N ASN A 7 14.56 -3.18 2.68
CA ASN A 7 13.79 -2.79 3.85
C ASN A 7 12.79 -3.91 4.13
N ALA A 8 13.14 -4.77 5.09
CA ALA A 8 12.34 -5.96 5.42
C ALA A 8 11.28 -5.64 6.48
N MET A 9 10.18 -6.38 6.42
CA MET A 9 9.09 -6.28 7.38
C MET A 9 9.00 -7.56 8.21
N ILE A 10 8.78 -7.43 9.52
CA ILE A 10 8.44 -8.56 10.39
C ILE A 10 7.02 -9.02 10.05
N SER A 11 6.84 -10.31 9.79
CA SER A 11 5.51 -10.87 9.56
C SER A 11 4.74 -11.01 10.87
N SER A 12 3.52 -10.48 10.93
CA SER A 12 2.62 -10.69 12.08
C SER A 12 2.15 -12.14 12.25
N ARG A 13 2.44 -13.00 11.26
CA ARG A 13 2.14 -14.45 11.28
C ARG A 13 3.28 -15.27 11.87
N ASP A 14 4.43 -14.64 12.15
CA ASP A 14 5.56 -15.33 12.77
C ASP A 14 5.22 -15.69 14.23
N GLU A 15 5.52 -16.90 14.63
CA GLU A 15 5.29 -17.37 16.01
C GLU A 15 6.08 -16.57 17.05
N ASN A 16 7.21 -15.99 16.65
CA ASN A 16 8.08 -15.16 17.47
C ASN A 16 7.78 -13.66 17.36
N TYR A 17 6.62 -13.27 16.81
CA TYR A 17 6.28 -11.87 16.53
C TYR A 17 6.60 -10.93 17.72
N GLY A 18 6.17 -11.29 18.94
CA GLY A 18 6.45 -10.50 20.13
C GLY A 18 7.94 -10.39 20.44
N LEU A 19 8.70 -11.48 20.36
CA LEU A 19 10.14 -11.48 20.57
C LEU A 19 10.90 -10.64 19.54
N LEU A 20 10.42 -10.64 18.28
CA LEU A 20 10.99 -9.81 17.22
C LEU A 20 10.71 -8.32 17.45
N LEU A 21 9.54 -7.96 17.97
CA LEU A 21 9.25 -6.58 18.38
C LEU A 21 10.12 -6.14 19.56
N ASP A 22 10.30 -7.01 20.56
CA ASP A 22 11.14 -6.73 21.73
C ASP A 22 12.63 -6.59 21.37
N ALA A 23 13.10 -7.28 20.31
CA ALA A 23 14.45 -7.13 19.78
C ALA A 23 14.71 -5.74 19.16
N GLY A 24 13.64 -5.02 18.81
CA GLY A 24 13.71 -3.66 18.25
C GLY A 24 14.15 -3.60 16.80
N HIS A 25 14.39 -2.36 16.34
CA HIS A 25 14.80 -2.11 14.96
C HIS A 25 16.21 -2.64 14.68
N PHE A 26 16.43 -3.07 13.46
CA PHE A 26 17.75 -3.46 12.96
C PHE A 26 18.14 -2.64 11.73
N ARG A 27 19.41 -2.27 11.66
CA ARG A 27 20.03 -1.69 10.46
C ARG A 27 21.47 -2.19 10.35
N SER A 28 21.83 -2.72 9.18
CA SER A 28 23.21 -3.11 8.90
C SER A 28 24.12 -1.89 8.80
N SER A 29 25.42 -2.07 9.10
CA SER A 29 26.40 -0.98 9.12
C SER A 29 26.63 -0.34 7.74
N ASP A 30 26.32 -1.05 6.65
CA ASP A 30 26.42 -0.57 5.27
C ASP A 30 25.08 -0.06 4.71
N ASP A 31 24.02 -0.02 5.54
CA ASP A 31 22.65 0.31 5.18
C ASP A 31 22.03 -0.63 4.13
N SER A 32 22.60 -1.81 3.88
CA SER A 32 22.04 -2.75 2.89
C SER A 32 20.78 -3.47 3.39
N LEU A 33 20.56 -3.55 4.71
CA LEU A 33 19.37 -4.13 5.33
C LEU A 33 18.84 -3.22 6.44
N ALA A 34 17.55 -2.93 6.40
CA ALA A 34 16.80 -2.31 7.49
C ALA A 34 15.58 -3.17 7.85
N ILE A 35 15.27 -3.28 9.14
CA ILE A 35 14.05 -3.92 9.67
C ILE A 35 13.46 -2.96 10.69
N ASN A 36 12.46 -2.19 10.31
CA ASN A 36 11.83 -1.16 11.14
C ASN A 36 10.30 -1.15 10.99
N SER A 37 9.76 -2.18 10.37
CA SER A 37 8.33 -2.24 10.09
C SER A 37 7.78 -3.66 10.20
N VAL A 38 6.46 -3.75 10.32
CA VAL A 38 5.73 -5.02 10.37
C VAL A 38 4.75 -5.13 9.21
N LYS A 39 4.48 -6.35 8.75
CA LYS A 39 3.45 -6.68 7.76
C LYS A 39 2.29 -7.41 8.42
N ILE A 40 1.09 -6.86 8.25
CA ILE A 40 -0.19 -7.46 8.65
C ILE A 40 -1.03 -7.64 7.38
N ALA A 41 -1.88 -8.67 7.32
CA ALA A 41 -2.83 -8.87 6.23
C ALA A 41 -4.26 -8.87 6.78
N ALA A 42 -5.05 -7.87 6.38
CA ALA A 42 -6.44 -7.73 6.82
C ALA A 42 -7.40 -8.58 5.99
N ASP A 43 -7.18 -8.66 4.68
CA ASP A 43 -8.06 -9.39 3.76
C ASP A 43 -7.29 -10.10 2.65
N GLY A 44 -8.00 -10.63 1.66
CA GLY A 44 -7.45 -11.30 0.49
C GLY A 44 -7.49 -10.43 -0.78
N ALA A 45 -7.29 -11.06 -1.96
CA ALA A 45 -7.20 -10.39 -3.25
C ALA A 45 -8.56 -10.21 -3.94
N LEU A 46 -8.68 -9.15 -4.78
CA LEU A 46 -9.88 -8.87 -5.57
C LEU A 46 -10.18 -10.00 -6.57
N GLY A 47 -9.18 -10.46 -7.31
CA GLY A 47 -9.34 -11.47 -8.36
C GLY A 47 -9.95 -12.78 -7.86
N SER A 48 -9.57 -13.22 -6.67
CA SER A 48 -10.13 -14.42 -6.01
C SER A 48 -11.45 -14.17 -5.28
N ARG A 49 -11.94 -12.94 -5.25
CA ARG A 49 -13.05 -12.47 -4.39
C ARG A 49 -12.78 -12.69 -2.90
N GLY A 50 -11.51 -12.66 -2.51
CA GLY A 50 -11.08 -12.73 -1.11
C GLY A 50 -11.02 -11.36 -0.42
N ALA A 51 -10.99 -10.26 -1.18
CA ALA A 51 -11.01 -8.90 -0.64
C ALA A 51 -12.32 -8.65 0.11
N ALA A 52 -12.23 -8.10 1.33
CA ALA A 52 -13.40 -7.89 2.18
C ALA A 52 -14.16 -6.63 1.76
N MET A 53 -15.40 -6.82 1.33
CA MET A 53 -16.28 -5.79 0.79
C MET A 53 -17.43 -5.46 1.75
N ILE A 54 -17.88 -4.21 1.76
CA ILE A 54 -19.06 -3.78 2.52
C ILE A 54 -20.32 -4.42 1.94
N ASP A 55 -20.44 -4.39 0.61
CA ASP A 55 -21.53 -5.00 -0.12
C ASP A 55 -21.08 -6.24 -0.88
N ASP A 56 -22.03 -7.05 -1.31
CA ASP A 56 -21.74 -8.24 -2.11
C ASP A 56 -20.93 -7.91 -3.35
N TYR A 57 -20.09 -8.83 -3.79
CA TYR A 57 -19.49 -8.77 -5.12
C TYR A 57 -20.58 -8.69 -6.18
N SER A 58 -20.45 -7.79 -7.15
CA SER A 58 -21.48 -7.56 -8.18
C SER A 58 -21.71 -8.79 -9.04
N ASP A 59 -20.67 -9.59 -9.26
CA ASP A 59 -20.72 -10.84 -10.02
C ASP A 59 -20.89 -12.10 -9.13
N MET A 60 -21.06 -11.93 -7.82
CA MET A 60 -21.28 -13.06 -6.89
C MET A 60 -22.17 -12.64 -5.71
N PRO A 61 -23.49 -12.67 -5.88
CA PRO A 61 -24.45 -12.34 -4.81
C PRO A 61 -24.25 -13.19 -3.55
N LYS A 62 -24.46 -12.58 -2.38
CA LYS A 62 -24.26 -13.17 -1.04
C LYS A 62 -22.81 -13.51 -0.72
N HIS A 63 -21.86 -12.88 -1.41
CA HIS A 63 -20.44 -13.04 -1.13
C HIS A 63 -19.76 -11.67 -1.02
N LYS A 64 -19.11 -11.42 0.12
CA LYS A 64 -18.46 -10.15 0.45
C LYS A 64 -16.95 -10.31 0.68
N GLY A 65 -16.35 -11.43 0.25
CA GLY A 65 -14.99 -11.77 0.65
C GLY A 65 -14.88 -12.10 2.13
N LEU A 66 -13.70 -11.93 2.70
CA LEU A 66 -13.48 -12.23 4.12
C LEU A 66 -12.33 -11.41 4.70
N LEU A 67 -12.44 -11.05 5.96
CA LEU A 67 -11.31 -10.62 6.76
C LEU A 67 -10.49 -11.85 7.18
N LEU A 68 -9.16 -11.75 7.08
CA LEU A 68 -8.23 -12.80 7.51
C LEU A 68 -7.99 -12.78 9.01
N LEU A 69 -8.29 -11.67 9.65
CA LEU A 69 -8.22 -11.44 11.09
C LEU A 69 -9.53 -10.84 11.57
N ASP A 70 -10.00 -11.24 12.73
CA ASP A 70 -11.04 -10.48 13.41
C ASP A 70 -10.53 -9.12 13.87
N GLN A 71 -11.44 -8.22 14.19
CA GLN A 71 -11.11 -6.84 14.51
C GLN A 71 -10.24 -6.72 15.77
N GLU A 72 -10.50 -7.54 16.79
CA GLU A 72 -9.73 -7.52 18.04
C GLU A 72 -8.29 -7.96 17.80
N ARG A 73 -8.08 -9.01 17.01
CA ARG A 73 -6.76 -9.50 16.65
C ARG A 73 -5.99 -8.53 15.77
N LEU A 74 -6.65 -7.90 14.80
CA LEU A 74 -6.05 -6.87 13.95
C LEU A 74 -5.56 -5.71 14.80
N GLU A 75 -6.42 -5.16 15.64
CA GLU A 75 -6.09 -4.06 16.54
C GLU A 75 -4.95 -4.42 17.48
N TYR A 76 -4.97 -5.61 18.09
CA TYR A 76 -3.91 -6.09 18.96
C TYR A 76 -2.55 -6.10 18.26
N LEU A 77 -2.46 -6.64 17.06
CA LEU A 77 -1.21 -6.72 16.30
C LEU A 77 -0.69 -5.33 15.91
N MET A 78 -1.57 -4.43 15.46
CA MET A 78 -1.22 -3.06 15.14
C MET A 78 -0.72 -2.31 16.38
N ARG A 79 -1.44 -2.40 17.50
CA ARG A 79 -1.12 -1.79 18.78
C ARG A 79 0.23 -2.26 19.32
N ALA A 80 0.49 -3.57 19.29
CA ALA A 80 1.75 -4.14 19.74
C ALA A 80 2.95 -3.58 18.96
N ALA A 81 2.83 -3.51 17.63
CA ALA A 81 3.87 -2.95 16.78
C ALA A 81 4.09 -1.44 17.02
N MET A 82 3.00 -0.65 17.13
CA MET A 82 3.09 0.79 17.38
C MET A 82 3.70 1.09 18.74
N ASN A 83 3.35 0.33 19.79
CA ASN A 83 3.93 0.48 21.12
C ASN A 83 5.43 0.14 21.15
N SER A 84 5.89 -0.70 20.22
CA SER A 84 7.32 -1.02 20.03
C SER A 84 8.00 -0.10 19.02
N ASN A 85 7.35 1.01 18.62
CA ASN A 85 7.79 2.02 17.65
C ASN A 85 8.00 1.51 16.22
N PHE A 86 7.45 0.35 15.84
CA PHE A 86 7.51 -0.13 14.46
C PHE A 86 6.50 0.59 13.58
N GLN A 87 6.89 0.87 12.34
CA GLN A 87 5.96 1.22 11.28
C GLN A 87 5.06 0.01 11.00
N VAL A 88 3.75 0.24 10.91
CA VAL A 88 2.77 -0.81 10.59
C VAL A 88 2.38 -0.70 9.13
N ASN A 89 2.47 -1.80 8.39
CA ASN A 89 2.12 -1.89 6.98
C ASN A 89 1.04 -2.97 6.83
N THR A 90 -0.20 -2.53 6.63
CA THR A 90 -1.36 -3.42 6.60
C THR A 90 -1.87 -3.58 5.19
N HIS A 91 -1.88 -4.83 4.69
CA HIS A 91 -2.55 -5.16 3.43
C HIS A 91 -4.06 -4.98 3.60
N ALA A 92 -4.66 -4.17 2.76
CA ALA A 92 -6.10 -4.02 2.62
C ALA A 92 -6.47 -3.71 1.17
N ILE A 93 -7.29 -4.56 0.58
CA ILE A 93 -7.74 -4.45 -0.82
C ILE A 93 -9.20 -4.01 -0.88
N GLY A 94 -10.11 -4.69 -0.18
CA GLY A 94 -11.53 -4.36 -0.18
C GLY A 94 -11.87 -3.09 0.60
N ASP A 95 -12.99 -2.48 0.25
CA ASP A 95 -13.47 -1.25 0.89
C ASP A 95 -13.79 -1.44 2.37
N ALA A 96 -14.32 -2.60 2.78
CA ALA A 96 -14.51 -2.92 4.19
C ALA A 96 -13.18 -3.08 4.94
N ALA A 97 -12.19 -3.75 4.34
CA ALA A 97 -10.87 -3.90 4.94
C ALA A 97 -10.16 -2.55 5.10
N ASN A 98 -10.18 -1.71 4.06
CA ASN A 98 -9.59 -0.37 4.10
C ASN A 98 -10.24 0.50 5.18
N MET A 99 -11.58 0.50 5.27
CA MET A 99 -12.31 1.21 6.32
C MET A 99 -11.85 0.78 7.72
N ILE A 100 -11.87 -0.52 7.99
CA ILE A 100 -11.50 -1.07 9.31
C ILE A 100 -10.04 -0.75 9.65
N VAL A 101 -9.13 -0.86 8.68
CA VAL A 101 -7.71 -0.55 8.88
C VAL A 101 -7.52 0.93 9.17
N LEU A 102 -8.18 1.82 8.44
CA LEU A 102 -8.11 3.27 8.70
C LEU A 102 -8.73 3.66 10.05
N ASP A 103 -9.82 3.01 10.47
CA ASP A 103 -10.41 3.22 11.80
C ASP A 103 -9.43 2.84 12.92
N ASN A 104 -8.73 1.71 12.76
CA ASN A 104 -7.68 1.30 13.69
C ASN A 104 -6.51 2.29 13.68
N TYR A 105 -6.04 2.74 12.51
CA TYR A 105 -4.98 3.75 12.44
C TYR A 105 -5.38 5.05 13.12
N GLU A 106 -6.59 5.56 12.89
CA GLU A 106 -7.07 6.80 13.50
C GLU A 106 -7.01 6.74 15.04
N ASN A 107 -7.48 5.64 15.62
CA ASN A 107 -7.48 5.46 17.06
C ASN A 107 -6.05 5.27 17.61
N LEU A 108 -5.28 4.35 17.02
CA LEU A 108 -3.97 3.96 17.52
C LEU A 108 -2.89 5.03 17.32
N ILE A 109 -2.90 5.76 16.20
CA ILE A 109 -1.99 6.90 15.97
C ILE A 109 -2.17 7.97 17.03
N ARG A 110 -3.41 8.27 17.41
CA ARG A 110 -3.73 9.24 18.47
C ARG A 110 -3.26 8.75 19.85
N GLU A 111 -3.51 7.48 20.16
CA GLU A 111 -3.12 6.88 21.44
C GLU A 111 -1.60 6.77 21.60
N THR A 112 -0.90 6.37 20.55
CA THR A 112 0.56 6.14 20.57
C THR A 112 1.39 7.33 20.14
N ASN A 113 0.74 8.43 19.70
CA ASN A 113 1.40 9.61 19.11
C ASN A 113 2.36 9.24 17.96
N SER A 114 1.95 8.29 17.10
CA SER A 114 2.80 7.67 16.06
C SER A 114 2.54 8.20 14.64
N ARG A 115 2.01 9.42 14.47
CA ARG A 115 1.74 10.01 13.14
C ARG A 115 2.97 10.03 12.24
N ASP A 116 4.14 10.35 12.80
CA ASP A 116 5.39 10.43 12.06
C ASP A 116 5.99 9.05 11.73
N SER A 117 5.37 7.96 12.21
CA SER A 117 5.78 6.59 11.87
C SER A 117 5.42 6.20 10.43
N ARG A 118 4.64 7.03 9.73
CA ARG A 118 4.31 6.86 8.31
C ARG A 118 3.75 5.47 8.04
N HIS A 119 2.77 5.06 8.84
CA HIS A 119 2.09 3.78 8.67
C HIS A 119 1.53 3.66 7.26
N ARG A 120 1.41 2.43 6.73
CA ARG A 120 0.99 2.21 5.36
C ARG A 120 -0.22 1.30 5.26
N VAL A 121 -1.03 1.55 4.25
CA VAL A 121 -1.94 0.55 3.70
C VAL A 121 -1.33 0.03 2.40
N GLU A 122 -0.95 -1.24 2.41
CA GLU A 122 -0.46 -1.91 1.20
C GLU A 122 -1.67 -2.23 0.32
N HIS A 123 -1.56 -1.87 -0.94
CA HIS A 123 -2.54 -1.89 -2.01
C HIS A 123 -3.53 -0.73 -1.96
N ALA A 124 -4.27 -0.48 -0.87
CA ALA A 124 -5.28 0.59 -0.79
C ALA A 124 -6.16 0.60 -2.06
N GLN A 125 -6.61 -0.59 -2.50
CA GLN A 125 -6.98 -0.82 -3.88
C GLN A 125 -8.41 -0.37 -4.18
N ILE A 126 -9.36 -0.60 -3.26
CA ILE A 126 -10.75 -0.19 -3.37
C ILE A 126 -11.11 0.62 -2.14
N LEU A 127 -11.43 1.88 -2.34
CA LEU A 127 -11.68 2.83 -1.27
C LEU A 127 -13.10 3.38 -1.37
N ARG A 128 -13.72 3.64 -0.21
CA ARG A 128 -14.88 4.52 -0.18
C ARG A 128 -14.41 5.96 -0.42
N TYR A 129 -15.28 6.77 -0.99
CA TYR A 129 -14.93 8.16 -1.28
C TYR A 129 -14.51 8.93 -0.02
N GLU A 130 -15.21 8.72 1.08
CA GLU A 130 -14.92 9.32 2.38
C GLU A 130 -13.60 8.86 3.02
N ASP A 131 -13.07 7.69 2.64
CA ASP A 131 -11.80 7.19 3.16
C ASP A 131 -10.58 7.79 2.45
N ILE A 132 -10.73 8.31 1.24
CA ILE A 132 -9.62 8.85 0.44
C ILE A 132 -8.90 10.00 1.19
N VAL A 133 -9.65 10.94 1.75
CA VAL A 133 -9.07 12.09 2.47
C VAL A 133 -8.37 11.69 3.77
N ARG A 134 -8.80 10.58 4.38
CA ARG A 134 -8.25 10.08 5.65
C ARG A 134 -6.78 9.69 5.55
N PHE A 135 -6.30 9.25 4.39
CA PHE A 135 -4.88 8.94 4.21
C PHE A 135 -4.00 10.15 4.52
N ALA A 136 -4.32 11.30 3.94
CA ALA A 136 -3.58 12.54 4.20
C ALA A 136 -3.78 13.06 5.62
N GLU A 137 -5.01 13.05 6.13
CA GLU A 137 -5.35 13.50 7.48
C GLU A 137 -4.62 12.71 8.57
N LEU A 138 -4.51 11.39 8.41
CA LEU A 138 -3.84 10.50 9.35
C LEU A 138 -2.32 10.41 9.11
N GLY A 139 -1.82 10.87 7.95
CA GLY A 139 -0.43 10.68 7.54
C GLY A 139 -0.12 9.22 7.19
N VAL A 140 -1.15 8.45 6.82
CA VAL A 140 -1.02 7.06 6.36
C VAL A 140 -0.70 7.05 4.86
N ILE A 141 0.27 6.25 4.46
CA ILE A 141 0.76 6.19 3.08
C ILE A 141 0.04 5.05 2.34
N PRO A 142 -0.67 5.33 1.24
CA PRO A 142 -1.11 4.29 0.32
C PRO A 142 0.10 3.75 -0.45
N SER A 143 0.46 2.49 -0.19
CA SER A 143 1.57 1.79 -0.85
C SER A 143 1.00 0.92 -1.96
N MET A 144 1.02 1.45 -3.18
CA MET A 144 0.22 0.94 -4.29
C MET A 144 1.08 0.29 -5.38
N GLN A 145 0.42 -0.42 -6.28
CA GLN A 145 1.05 -1.06 -7.43
C GLN A 145 0.31 -0.64 -8.70
N ALA A 146 0.96 0.21 -9.50
CA ALA A 146 0.31 0.75 -10.69
C ALA A 146 -0.06 -0.33 -11.73
N THR A 147 0.73 -1.39 -11.82
CA THR A 147 0.45 -2.53 -12.71
C THR A 147 -0.80 -3.31 -12.30
N HIS A 148 -1.16 -3.35 -11.01
CA HIS A 148 -2.40 -4.00 -10.56
C HIS A 148 -3.64 -3.39 -11.25
N ALA A 149 -3.71 -2.07 -11.39
CA ALA A 149 -4.83 -1.43 -12.09
C ALA A 149 -4.96 -1.92 -13.54
N THR A 150 -3.84 -2.05 -14.24
CA THR A 150 -3.84 -2.45 -15.65
C THR A 150 -3.97 -3.96 -15.86
N SER A 151 -3.63 -4.77 -14.87
CA SER A 151 -3.89 -6.22 -14.86
C SER A 151 -5.35 -6.50 -14.53
N ASP A 152 -5.88 -5.80 -13.52
CA ASP A 152 -7.22 -6.02 -12.98
C ASP A 152 -8.34 -5.40 -13.84
N LYS A 153 -8.03 -4.48 -14.74
CA LYS A 153 -9.00 -3.79 -15.60
C LYS A 153 -10.00 -4.71 -16.31
N ASN A 154 -9.57 -5.95 -16.59
CA ASN A 154 -10.40 -6.92 -17.30
C ASN A 154 -11.46 -7.59 -16.41
N MET A 155 -11.39 -7.41 -15.08
CA MET A 155 -12.32 -8.06 -14.15
C MET A 155 -12.80 -7.16 -13.01
N ALA A 156 -12.12 -6.05 -12.73
CA ALA A 156 -12.40 -5.23 -11.57
C ALA A 156 -13.83 -4.69 -11.58
N GLN A 157 -14.28 -4.14 -12.71
CA GLN A 157 -15.63 -3.58 -12.83
C GLN A 157 -16.72 -4.65 -12.70
N ASP A 158 -16.50 -5.86 -13.22
CA ASP A 158 -17.43 -6.98 -13.02
C ASP A 158 -17.52 -7.38 -11.54
N ARG A 159 -16.37 -7.35 -10.82
CA ARG A 159 -16.29 -7.72 -9.40
C ARG A 159 -17.02 -6.73 -8.50
N ILE A 160 -16.83 -5.43 -8.72
CA ILE A 160 -17.25 -4.40 -7.76
C ILE A 160 -18.34 -3.46 -8.29
N GLY A 161 -18.66 -3.51 -9.57
CA GLY A 161 -19.72 -2.72 -10.20
C GLY A 161 -19.38 -1.26 -10.43
N GLU A 162 -20.28 -0.54 -11.09
CA GLU A 162 -20.12 0.82 -11.60
C GLU A 162 -19.83 1.87 -10.51
N VAL A 163 -20.36 1.69 -9.31
CA VAL A 163 -20.20 2.69 -8.24
C VAL A 163 -18.86 2.54 -7.52
N ARG A 164 -18.50 1.33 -7.12
CA ARG A 164 -17.28 1.08 -6.35
C ARG A 164 -16.01 1.23 -7.17
N ILE A 165 -16.11 1.05 -8.50
CA ILE A 165 -14.97 1.22 -9.39
C ILE A 165 -14.41 2.65 -9.39
N GLU A 166 -15.23 3.64 -9.06
CA GLU A 166 -14.81 5.04 -8.97
C GLU A 166 -13.84 5.31 -7.81
N GLY A 167 -13.86 4.48 -6.78
CA GLY A 167 -12.93 4.51 -5.65
C GLY A 167 -11.79 3.50 -5.77
N ALA A 168 -11.72 2.75 -6.87
CA ALA A 168 -10.70 1.74 -7.08
C ALA A 168 -9.48 2.31 -7.83
N TYR A 169 -8.27 1.93 -7.39
CA TYR A 169 -7.02 2.42 -7.98
C TYR A 169 -6.98 3.95 -8.13
N ALA A 170 -7.47 4.66 -7.13
CA ALA A 170 -7.82 6.08 -7.15
C ALA A 170 -6.59 6.98 -6.88
N TRP A 171 -5.55 6.85 -7.71
CA TRP A 171 -4.27 7.54 -7.47
C TRP A 171 -4.41 9.05 -7.51
N ARG A 172 -5.11 9.59 -8.50
CA ARG A 172 -5.32 11.05 -8.63
C ARG A 172 -6.08 11.59 -7.44
N LYS A 173 -7.18 10.94 -7.06
CA LYS A 173 -7.99 11.38 -5.91
C LYS A 173 -7.19 11.37 -4.61
N LEU A 174 -6.37 10.34 -4.38
CA LEU A 174 -5.48 10.26 -3.22
C LEU A 174 -4.44 11.38 -3.20
N MET A 175 -3.80 11.66 -4.34
CA MET A 175 -2.80 12.73 -4.47
C MET A 175 -3.44 14.12 -4.31
N ASP A 176 -4.61 14.34 -4.90
CA ASP A 176 -5.35 15.60 -4.79
C ASP A 176 -5.84 15.85 -3.36
N ALA A 177 -6.11 14.78 -2.60
CA ALA A 177 -6.37 14.86 -1.17
C ALA A 177 -5.10 15.10 -0.31
N GLY A 178 -3.91 15.08 -0.90
CA GLY A 178 -2.64 15.35 -0.24
C GLY A 178 -1.91 14.11 0.30
N ALA A 179 -2.33 12.91 -0.07
CA ALA A 179 -1.63 11.68 0.30
C ALA A 179 -0.34 11.52 -0.52
N VAL A 180 0.72 11.02 0.13
CA VAL A 180 1.96 10.59 -0.55
C VAL A 180 1.79 9.14 -0.98
N ILE A 181 1.89 8.85 -2.27
CA ILE A 181 1.80 7.49 -2.79
C ILE A 181 3.19 6.89 -2.94
N ALA A 182 3.44 5.73 -2.33
CA ALA A 182 4.60 4.90 -2.61
C ALA A 182 4.22 3.79 -3.59
N ASN A 183 4.95 3.68 -4.70
CA ASN A 183 4.69 2.66 -5.71
C ASN A 183 5.71 1.52 -5.68
N GLY A 184 5.26 0.36 -6.12
CA GLY A 184 6.05 -0.85 -6.25
C GLY A 184 5.42 -1.85 -7.22
N SER A 185 5.99 -3.06 -7.32
CA SER A 185 5.49 -4.11 -8.21
C SER A 185 4.76 -5.24 -7.48
N ASP A 186 4.96 -5.37 -6.17
CA ASP A 186 4.51 -6.54 -5.42
C ASP A 186 5.02 -7.86 -6.04
N PHE A 187 6.29 -7.85 -6.50
CA PHE A 187 6.92 -9.05 -7.08
C PHE A 187 6.84 -10.22 -6.08
N PRO A 188 6.45 -11.43 -6.49
CA PRO A 188 6.31 -11.93 -7.88
C PRO A 188 4.91 -11.80 -8.50
N VAL A 189 3.97 -11.09 -7.89
CA VAL A 189 2.62 -10.89 -8.44
C VAL A 189 2.69 -10.16 -9.78
N GLU A 190 3.48 -9.08 -9.83
CA GLU A 190 3.78 -8.36 -11.06
C GLU A 190 5.28 -8.39 -11.38
N SER A 191 5.64 -7.98 -12.59
CA SER A 191 7.04 -7.88 -13.02
C SER A 191 7.81 -6.89 -12.14
N PRO A 192 9.05 -7.22 -11.70
CA PRO A 192 9.86 -6.29 -10.90
C PRO A 192 10.42 -5.11 -11.72
N ASN A 193 10.20 -5.08 -13.04
CA ASN A 193 10.66 -4.00 -13.90
C ASN A 193 9.88 -2.70 -13.61
N PRO A 194 10.49 -1.66 -13.03
CA PRO A 194 9.80 -0.44 -12.63
C PRO A 194 9.23 0.34 -13.82
N PHE A 195 9.75 0.15 -15.03
CA PHE A 195 9.24 0.83 -16.21
C PHE A 195 7.81 0.41 -16.58
N PHE A 196 7.39 -0.82 -16.25
CA PHE A 196 6.00 -1.21 -16.41
C PHE A 196 5.08 -0.46 -15.44
N GLY A 197 5.53 -0.29 -14.20
CA GLY A 197 4.81 0.52 -13.21
C GLY A 197 4.72 1.99 -13.61
N LEU A 198 5.82 2.59 -14.06
CA LEU A 198 5.84 3.96 -14.56
C LEU A 198 4.91 4.14 -15.78
N HIS A 199 4.94 3.19 -16.73
CA HIS A 199 4.04 3.20 -17.88
C HIS A 199 2.57 3.15 -17.43
N ALA A 200 2.22 2.20 -16.58
CA ALA A 200 0.87 2.07 -16.05
C ALA A 200 0.41 3.33 -15.29
N SER A 201 1.29 3.91 -14.46
CA SER A 201 0.99 5.13 -13.70
C SER A 201 0.63 6.33 -14.60
N ILE A 202 1.38 6.49 -15.71
CA ILE A 202 1.25 7.66 -16.60
C ILE A 202 0.13 7.48 -17.61
N THR A 203 -0.04 6.26 -18.14
CA THR A 203 -0.93 6.01 -19.28
C THR A 203 -2.22 5.29 -18.90
N ARG A 204 -2.28 4.66 -17.74
CA ARG A 204 -3.37 3.74 -17.37
C ARG A 204 -3.57 2.60 -18.38
N GLN A 205 -2.51 2.26 -19.11
CA GLN A 205 -2.47 1.18 -20.10
C GLN A 205 -1.58 0.03 -19.63
N ASP A 206 -1.91 -1.17 -20.11
CA ASP A 206 -1.03 -2.32 -19.91
C ASP A 206 0.21 -2.28 -20.83
N LYS A 207 1.09 -3.27 -20.71
CA LYS A 207 2.32 -3.39 -21.52
C LYS A 207 2.10 -3.48 -23.04
N ASN A 208 0.86 -3.69 -23.47
CA ASN A 208 0.46 -3.74 -24.89
C ASN A 208 -0.23 -2.43 -25.31
N ASN A 209 -0.16 -1.38 -24.51
CA ASN A 209 -0.83 -0.09 -24.70
C ASN A 209 -2.37 -0.21 -24.79
N GLN A 210 -2.96 -1.08 -23.97
CA GLN A 210 -4.41 -1.29 -23.93
C GLN A 210 -5.00 -0.94 -22.56
N PRO A 211 -6.24 -0.34 -22.51
CA PRO A 211 -7.03 0.12 -23.65
C PRO A 211 -6.48 1.42 -24.25
N GLU A 212 -6.83 1.72 -25.50
CA GLU A 212 -6.52 3.02 -26.11
C GLU A 212 -7.10 4.15 -25.25
N GLY A 213 -6.30 5.18 -24.98
CA GLY A 213 -6.66 6.30 -24.09
C GLY A 213 -6.50 6.00 -22.59
N GLY A 214 -6.26 4.76 -22.20
CA GLY A 214 -6.10 4.37 -20.79
C GLY A 214 -7.40 3.93 -20.10
N TRP A 215 -7.28 3.08 -19.08
CA TRP A 215 -8.40 2.65 -18.23
C TRP A 215 -8.60 3.64 -17.08
N PHE A 216 -9.72 4.36 -17.06
CA PHE A 216 -9.97 5.49 -16.15
C PHE A 216 -8.81 6.50 -16.18
N PRO A 217 -8.55 7.17 -17.34
CA PRO A 217 -7.36 8.00 -17.54
C PRO A 217 -7.30 9.21 -16.59
N ASP A 218 -8.42 9.66 -16.06
CA ASP A 218 -8.48 10.75 -15.08
C ASP A 218 -7.76 10.41 -13.76
N GLU A 219 -7.53 9.14 -13.49
CA GLU A 219 -6.73 8.65 -12.34
C GLU A 219 -5.22 8.57 -12.65
N SER A 220 -4.77 8.98 -13.84
CA SER A 220 -3.34 8.92 -14.19
C SER A 220 -2.49 9.89 -13.39
N MET A 221 -1.22 9.54 -13.23
CA MET A 221 -0.19 10.41 -12.68
C MET A 221 0.51 11.18 -13.81
N THR A 222 1.00 12.37 -13.51
CA THR A 222 2.01 13.00 -14.36
C THR A 222 3.32 12.20 -14.30
N ALA A 223 4.18 12.35 -15.31
CA ALA A 223 5.48 11.68 -15.32
C ALA A 223 6.32 12.01 -14.05
N LYS A 224 6.25 13.26 -13.57
CA LYS A 224 6.95 13.68 -12.34
C LYS A 224 6.44 12.95 -11.11
N GLU A 225 5.14 12.87 -10.93
CA GLU A 225 4.50 12.16 -9.82
C GLU A 225 4.80 10.66 -9.87
N ALA A 226 4.70 10.04 -11.05
CA ALA A 226 5.04 8.64 -11.24
C ALA A 226 6.50 8.35 -10.86
N PHE A 227 7.45 9.17 -11.32
CA PHE A 227 8.84 9.02 -10.92
C PHE A 227 9.06 9.23 -9.43
N ALA A 228 8.42 10.25 -8.83
CA ALA A 228 8.53 10.49 -7.39
C ALA A 228 8.03 9.29 -6.58
N SER A 229 6.88 8.71 -6.96
CA SER A 229 6.26 7.58 -6.26
C SER A 229 7.13 6.30 -6.26
N PHE A 230 7.92 6.07 -7.32
CA PHE A 230 8.86 4.95 -7.40
C PHE A 230 10.26 5.25 -6.82
N THR A 231 10.53 6.48 -6.43
CA THR A 231 11.86 6.90 -5.97
C THR A 231 11.81 7.58 -4.60
N ILE A 232 11.66 8.91 -4.57
CA ILE A 232 11.75 9.67 -3.32
C ILE A 232 10.58 9.38 -2.36
N ASP A 233 9.37 9.17 -2.87
CA ASP A 233 8.19 8.88 -2.04
C ASP A 233 8.26 7.45 -1.50
N ALA A 234 8.75 6.48 -2.30
CA ALA A 234 9.03 5.13 -1.82
C ALA A 234 10.15 5.12 -0.75
N ALA A 235 11.19 5.91 -0.94
CA ALA A 235 12.24 6.10 0.08
C ALA A 235 11.68 6.75 1.35
N TYR A 236 10.81 7.76 1.20
CA TYR A 236 10.10 8.41 2.31
C TYR A 236 9.23 7.41 3.08
N ALA A 237 8.48 6.57 2.39
CA ALA A 237 7.67 5.51 3.00
C ALA A 237 8.51 4.50 3.80
N GLY A 238 9.78 4.29 3.42
CA GLY A 238 10.74 3.42 4.11
C GLY A 238 11.65 4.13 5.10
N HIS A 239 11.44 5.42 5.41
CA HIS A 239 12.31 6.25 6.27
C HIS A 239 13.77 6.34 5.77
N GLN A 240 13.96 6.32 4.44
CA GLN A 240 15.28 6.30 3.80
C GLN A 240 15.54 7.49 2.86
N GLU A 241 14.62 8.46 2.79
CA GLU A 241 14.69 9.61 1.88
C GLU A 241 15.94 10.49 2.06
N ARG A 242 16.60 10.38 3.21
CA ARG A 242 17.87 11.09 3.46
C ARG A 242 19.08 10.46 2.77
N ILE A 243 18.99 9.18 2.43
CA ILE A 243 20.09 8.41 1.86
C ILE A 243 19.78 7.81 0.48
N LEU A 244 18.50 7.80 0.07
CA LEU A 244 18.00 7.21 -1.17
C LEU A 244 16.97 8.12 -1.86
N GLY A 245 16.52 7.73 -3.05
CA GLY A 245 15.34 8.24 -3.74
C GLY A 245 15.57 9.49 -4.58
N SER A 246 16.76 10.09 -4.60
CA SER A 246 17.09 11.22 -5.49
C SER A 246 18.57 11.26 -5.84
N LEU A 247 18.90 11.92 -6.96
CA LEU A 247 20.26 12.12 -7.45
C LEU A 247 20.88 13.39 -6.83
N GLU A 248 21.05 13.38 -5.50
CA GLU A 248 21.63 14.48 -4.76
C GLU A 248 22.99 14.09 -4.16
N PRO A 249 23.95 15.04 -4.04
CA PRO A 249 25.23 14.76 -3.41
C PRO A 249 25.04 14.21 -1.98
N GLY A 250 25.71 13.11 -1.69
CA GLY A 250 25.65 12.43 -0.38
C GLY A 250 24.64 11.30 -0.29
N LYS A 251 23.74 11.16 -1.26
CA LYS A 251 22.87 9.98 -1.36
C LYS A 251 23.56 8.83 -2.10
N LYS A 252 23.06 7.64 -1.86
CA LYS A 252 23.57 6.42 -2.50
C LYS A 252 23.02 6.32 -3.92
N ALA A 253 23.85 5.88 -4.85
CA ALA A 253 23.50 5.69 -6.26
C ALA A 253 23.13 4.22 -6.50
N ASP A 254 21.92 3.84 -6.11
CA ASP A 254 21.38 2.49 -6.30
C ASP A 254 20.57 2.41 -7.61
#